data_f0a8035c790132c853c001c513f249f7
#
_entry.id   f0a8035c790132c853c001c513f249f7
#
_cell.length_a   1.000
_cell.length_b   1.000
_cell.length_c   1.000
_cell.angle_alpha   90.00
_cell.angle_beta   90.00
_cell.angle_gamma   90.00
#
_symmetry.space_group_name_H-M   'P 1'
#
loop_
_entity.id
_entity.type
_entity.pdbx_description
1 polymer ?
#
loop_
_entity_poly.entity_id
_entity_poly.type
_entity_poly.pdbx_seq_one_letter_code
_entity_poly.pdbx_strand_id
1 'polypeptide(L)'
;CFSDIITKTKPISRIENVLKELRVKVERYNIYEHKNEIATLPQTFKDVDGIILATTVEWLGIGGYMQQFLDACWLYGDKEKISNTYMQPIVMSTTYGEREAETTLCNAWEILGGLPCSGLCGYVEDITTFQLNKEYNLIIEKRAENLYRTISQKIKSLPTSNQAVKQSVLRTQQLNLTPQESEQLSKYVSDDTYVK
;
A
#
# COMPACT_ATOMS: atom_id res chain seq x y z
N CYS A 1 -4.11 17.76 -13.45
CA CYS A 1 -3.76 16.40 -13.03
C CYS A 1 -3.77 16.28 -11.52
N PHE A 2 -4.60 15.37 -10.99
CA PHE A 2 -4.79 15.20 -9.54
C PHE A 2 -3.53 14.67 -8.81
N SER A 3 -2.65 13.95 -9.52
CA SER A 3 -1.38 13.46 -8.98
C SER A 3 -0.44 14.56 -8.48
N ASP A 4 -0.44 15.71 -9.17
CA ASP A 4 0.34 16.88 -8.76
C ASP A 4 -0.13 17.46 -7.43
N ILE A 5 -1.40 17.26 -7.09
CA ILE A 5 -2.00 17.75 -5.86
C ILE A 5 -1.46 16.98 -4.66
N ILE A 6 -1.33 15.65 -4.77
CA ILE A 6 -0.83 14.83 -3.65
C ILE A 6 0.69 14.92 -3.50
N THR A 7 1.43 14.92 -4.58
CA THR A 7 2.89 15.07 -4.52
C THR A 7 3.32 16.43 -4.00
N LYS A 8 2.47 17.44 -4.18
CA LYS A 8 2.68 18.80 -3.67
C LYS A 8 1.93 19.06 -2.35
N THR A 9 1.03 18.17 -1.92
CA THR A 9 0.28 18.40 -0.68
C THR A 9 1.14 18.14 0.55
N LYS A 10 1.06 19.07 1.47
CA LYS A 10 1.76 19.08 2.75
C LYS A 10 1.58 17.82 3.64
N PRO A 11 0.52 16.99 3.55
CA PRO A 11 0.46 15.79 4.39
C PRO A 11 1.69 14.89 4.26
N ILE A 12 2.10 14.58 3.03
CA ILE A 12 3.26 13.71 2.80
C ILE A 12 4.55 14.41 3.25
N SER A 13 4.73 15.68 2.86
CA SER A 13 5.91 16.45 3.28
C SER A 13 5.99 16.64 4.79
N ARG A 14 4.84 16.76 5.47
CA ARG A 14 4.80 16.91 6.93
C ARG A 14 5.14 15.57 7.61
N ILE A 15 4.59 14.46 7.15
CA ILE A 15 4.97 13.12 7.62
C ILE A 15 6.47 12.89 7.42
N GLU A 16 6.98 13.21 6.25
CA GLU A 16 8.41 13.11 5.93
C GLU A 16 9.27 13.93 6.89
N ASN A 17 8.87 15.17 7.21
CA ASN A 17 9.58 16.02 8.15
C ASN A 17 9.60 15.42 9.56
N VAL A 18 8.45 14.95 10.07
CA VAL A 18 8.37 14.30 11.39
C VAL A 18 9.26 13.06 11.43
N LEU A 19 9.22 12.23 10.39
CA LEU A 19 10.07 11.02 10.33
C LEU A 19 11.56 11.38 10.27
N LYS A 20 11.94 12.45 9.56
CA LYS A 20 13.33 12.95 9.53
C LYS A 20 13.77 13.51 10.89
N GLU A 21 12.91 14.22 11.61
CA GLU A 21 13.16 14.68 12.99
C GLU A 21 13.42 13.48 13.92
N LEU A 22 12.72 12.37 13.69
CA LEU A 22 12.91 11.10 14.39
C LEU A 22 14.11 10.29 13.86
N ARG A 23 14.96 10.89 12.99
CA ARG A 23 16.16 10.29 12.38
C ARG A 23 15.88 9.06 11.50
N VAL A 24 14.69 8.99 10.91
CA VAL A 24 14.35 7.96 9.92
C VAL A 24 14.85 8.39 8.54
N LYS A 25 15.53 7.49 7.84
CA LYS A 25 15.86 7.69 6.43
C LYS A 25 14.58 7.52 5.60
N VAL A 26 14.19 8.56 4.87
CA VAL A 26 12.99 8.56 4.02
C VAL A 26 13.42 8.73 2.57
N GLU A 27 12.99 7.80 1.72
CA GLU A 27 13.13 7.88 0.27
C GLU A 27 11.74 8.02 -0.35
N ARG A 28 11.60 8.89 -1.33
CA ARG A 28 10.32 9.21 -1.97
C ARG A 28 10.35 8.87 -3.44
N TYR A 29 9.33 8.15 -3.88
CA TYR A 29 9.11 7.80 -5.28
C TYR A 29 7.77 8.35 -5.75
N ASN A 30 7.77 9.01 -6.92
CA ASN A 30 6.55 9.43 -7.58
C ASN A 30 6.22 8.44 -8.71
N ILE A 31 5.21 7.61 -8.48
CA ILE A 31 4.82 6.55 -9.42
C ILE A 31 4.42 7.14 -10.80
N TYR A 32 3.87 8.36 -10.84
CA TYR A 32 3.48 9.00 -12.10
C TYR A 32 4.69 9.44 -12.93
N GLU A 33 5.76 9.87 -12.30
CA GLU A 33 7.01 10.25 -12.99
C GLU A 33 7.79 9.00 -13.42
N HIS A 34 7.71 7.93 -12.64
CA HIS A 34 8.41 6.67 -12.85
C HIS A 34 7.49 5.54 -13.35
N LYS A 35 6.43 5.88 -14.10
CA LYS A 35 5.42 4.92 -14.58
C LYS A 35 5.97 3.71 -15.34
N ASN A 36 7.09 3.88 -16.04
CA ASN A 36 7.75 2.81 -16.78
C ASN A 36 8.60 1.88 -15.87
N GLU A 37 8.84 2.29 -14.63
CA GLU A 37 9.67 1.58 -13.66
C GLU A 37 8.84 0.91 -12.56
N ILE A 38 7.49 1.00 -12.62
CA ILE A 38 6.59 0.47 -11.60
C ILE A 38 6.85 -1.02 -11.35
N ALA A 39 7.10 -1.77 -12.41
CA ALA A 39 7.37 -3.21 -12.31
C ALA A 39 8.65 -3.56 -11.54
N THR A 40 9.63 -2.67 -11.51
CA THR A 40 10.91 -2.86 -10.84
C THR A 40 10.96 -2.27 -9.44
N LEU A 41 10.03 -1.36 -9.10
CA LEU A 41 9.96 -0.70 -7.80
C LEU A 41 9.96 -1.69 -6.61
N PRO A 42 9.22 -2.82 -6.63
CA PRO A 42 9.23 -3.77 -5.51
C PRO A 42 10.61 -4.35 -5.21
N GLN A 43 11.51 -4.38 -6.20
CA GLN A 43 12.88 -4.87 -6.02
C GLN A 43 13.78 -3.85 -5.29
N THR A 44 13.36 -2.58 -5.23
CA THR A 44 14.11 -1.52 -4.53
C THR A 44 13.89 -1.54 -3.02
N PHE A 45 12.86 -2.26 -2.52
CA PHE A 45 12.53 -2.31 -1.08
C PHE A 45 13.41 -3.29 -0.29
N LYS A 46 14.67 -3.44 -0.67
CA LYS A 46 15.54 -4.47 -0.08
C LYS A 46 15.79 -4.30 1.42
N ASP A 47 15.76 -3.05 1.92
CA ASP A 47 16.15 -2.73 3.29
C ASP A 47 15.23 -1.68 3.93
N VAL A 48 13.92 -1.77 3.70
CA VAL A 48 12.94 -0.85 4.29
C VAL A 48 12.10 -1.54 5.35
N ASP A 49 11.98 -0.92 6.52
CA ASP A 49 11.13 -1.39 7.62
C ASP A 49 9.66 -1.03 7.42
N GLY A 50 9.40 0.00 6.64
CA GLY A 50 8.04 0.48 6.36
C GLY A 50 7.90 1.21 5.04
N ILE A 51 6.68 1.23 4.53
CA ILE A 51 6.30 1.92 3.31
C ILE A 51 5.06 2.79 3.56
N ILE A 52 5.01 3.95 2.93
CA ILE A 52 3.83 4.80 2.91
C ILE A 52 3.27 4.78 1.49
N LEU A 53 2.05 4.23 1.34
CA LEU A 53 1.34 4.23 0.08
C LEU A 53 0.35 5.38 0.04
N ALA A 54 0.70 6.41 -0.73
CA ALA A 54 -0.10 7.62 -0.84
C ALA A 54 -0.79 7.71 -2.20
N THR A 55 -2.11 7.88 -2.21
CA THR A 55 -2.91 7.99 -3.43
C THR A 55 -4.08 8.95 -3.28
N THR A 56 -4.65 9.38 -4.40
CA THR A 56 -5.99 9.98 -4.46
C THR A 56 -7.01 8.91 -4.82
N VAL A 57 -8.27 9.21 -4.52
CA VAL A 57 -9.38 8.40 -5.02
C VAL A 57 -9.56 8.66 -6.52
N GLU A 58 -9.50 7.60 -7.29
CA GLU A 58 -9.83 7.59 -8.73
C GLU A 58 -10.90 6.53 -8.95
N TRP A 59 -12.06 6.93 -9.51
CA TRP A 59 -13.19 6.01 -9.76
C TRP A 59 -13.55 5.14 -8.54
N LEU A 60 -13.66 5.74 -7.36
CA LEU A 60 -13.93 5.08 -6.08
C LEU A 60 -12.83 4.11 -5.62
N GLY A 61 -11.70 4.07 -6.27
CA GLY A 61 -10.59 3.17 -5.98
C GLY A 61 -9.24 3.87 -5.82
N ILE A 62 -8.20 3.09 -5.82
CA ILE A 62 -6.80 3.52 -5.56
C ILE A 62 -6.06 4.04 -6.80
N GLY A 63 -6.72 4.14 -7.95
CA GLY A 63 -6.10 4.54 -9.20
C GLY A 63 -5.24 3.45 -9.87
N GLY A 64 -5.12 3.54 -11.21
CA GLY A 64 -4.53 2.49 -12.02
C GLY A 64 -3.03 2.26 -11.75
N TYR A 65 -2.25 3.31 -11.53
CA TYR A 65 -0.81 3.16 -11.25
C TYR A 65 -0.53 2.55 -9.87
N MET A 66 -1.34 2.88 -8.86
CA MET A 66 -1.21 2.24 -7.56
C MET A 66 -1.59 0.77 -7.64
N GLN A 67 -2.60 0.42 -8.44
CA GLN A 67 -2.97 -0.97 -8.69
C GLN A 67 -1.85 -1.73 -9.41
N GLN A 68 -1.26 -1.16 -10.46
CA GLN A 68 -0.09 -1.75 -11.14
C GLN A 68 1.09 -1.95 -10.18
N PHE A 69 1.30 -1.05 -9.24
CA PHE A 69 2.34 -1.20 -8.22
C PHE A 69 2.05 -2.40 -7.29
N LEU A 70 0.81 -2.57 -6.83
CA LEU A 70 0.42 -3.72 -6.01
C LEU A 70 0.54 -5.03 -6.79
N ASP A 71 0.15 -5.05 -8.06
CA ASP A 71 0.34 -6.20 -8.96
C ASP A 71 1.84 -6.53 -9.14
N ALA A 72 2.68 -5.51 -9.29
CA ALA A 72 4.12 -5.69 -9.36
C ALA A 72 4.69 -6.26 -8.04
N CYS A 73 4.18 -5.82 -6.88
CA CYS A 73 4.54 -6.41 -5.59
C CYS A 73 4.14 -7.89 -5.50
N TRP A 74 2.98 -8.24 -6.05
CA TRP A 74 2.52 -9.63 -6.10
C TRP A 74 3.42 -10.50 -6.98
N LEU A 75 3.77 -10.02 -8.18
CA LEU A 75 4.51 -10.78 -9.18
C LEU A 75 6.02 -10.84 -8.89
N TYR A 76 6.60 -9.73 -8.47
CA TYR A 76 8.06 -9.54 -8.43
C TYR A 76 8.59 -9.20 -7.04
N GLY A 77 7.71 -8.92 -6.07
CA GLY A 77 8.10 -8.57 -4.71
C GLY A 77 8.68 -9.75 -3.95
N ASP A 78 9.68 -9.46 -3.10
CA ASP A 78 10.22 -10.42 -2.16
C ASP A 78 9.19 -10.67 -1.04
N LYS A 79 8.60 -11.86 -1.04
CA LYS A 79 7.51 -12.23 -0.12
C LYS A 79 7.95 -12.22 1.35
N GLU A 80 9.18 -12.61 1.64
CA GLU A 80 9.72 -12.62 3.00
C GLU A 80 9.89 -11.18 3.51
N LYS A 81 10.40 -10.30 2.68
CA LYS A 81 10.57 -8.87 3.04
C LYS A 81 9.24 -8.18 3.20
N ILE A 82 8.30 -8.35 2.25
CA ILE A 82 6.97 -7.77 2.35
C ILE A 82 6.29 -8.21 3.66
N SER A 83 6.47 -9.47 4.09
CA SER A 83 5.84 -9.98 5.31
C SER A 83 6.35 -9.33 6.61
N ASN A 84 7.47 -8.64 6.54
CA ASN A 84 8.04 -7.89 7.66
C ASN A 84 7.93 -6.36 7.46
N THR A 85 7.36 -5.90 6.35
CA THR A 85 7.25 -4.48 6.03
C THR A 85 5.91 -3.92 6.50
N TYR A 86 5.98 -2.86 7.31
CA TYR A 86 4.82 -2.11 7.74
C TYR A 86 4.35 -1.17 6.64
N MET A 87 3.03 -1.02 6.47
CA MET A 87 2.48 -0.11 5.46
C MET A 87 1.46 0.84 6.06
N GLN A 88 1.65 2.14 5.83
CA GLN A 88 0.68 3.17 6.18
C GLN A 88 0.02 3.68 4.90
N PRO A 89 -1.31 3.51 4.74
CA PRO A 89 -2.04 4.13 3.64
C PRO A 89 -2.29 5.62 3.91
N ILE A 90 -2.15 6.44 2.88
CA ILE A 90 -2.58 7.83 2.86
C ILE A 90 -3.50 8.02 1.66
N VAL A 91 -4.77 8.31 1.92
CA VAL A 91 -5.77 8.48 0.87
C VAL A 91 -6.45 9.83 1.01
N MET A 92 -6.35 10.64 -0.01
CA MET A 92 -7.03 11.93 -0.07
C MET A 92 -8.07 11.94 -1.19
N SER A 93 -9.21 12.54 -0.93
CA SER A 93 -10.30 12.65 -1.89
C SER A 93 -10.76 14.11 -2.01
N THR A 94 -11.17 14.50 -3.21
CA THR A 94 -11.90 15.75 -3.46
C THR A 94 -13.39 15.51 -3.67
N THR A 95 -13.82 14.25 -3.59
CA THR A 95 -15.22 13.82 -3.77
C THR A 95 -15.62 12.90 -2.62
N TYR A 96 -15.51 11.60 -2.82
CA TYR A 96 -15.86 10.56 -1.84
C TYR A 96 -15.10 9.25 -2.15
N GLY A 97 -15.12 8.28 -1.24
CA GLY A 97 -14.51 6.96 -1.45
C GLY A 97 -13.12 6.78 -0.83
N GLU A 98 -12.66 7.75 0.00
CA GLU A 98 -11.35 7.67 0.64
C GLU A 98 -11.20 6.50 1.61
N ARG A 99 -12.29 6.13 2.29
CA ARG A 99 -12.28 5.00 3.23
C ARG A 99 -12.25 3.65 2.53
N GLU A 100 -12.98 3.53 1.42
CA GLU A 100 -12.98 2.34 0.57
C GLU A 100 -11.60 2.13 -0.05
N ALA A 101 -10.98 3.18 -0.53
CA ALA A 101 -9.63 3.15 -1.08
C ALA A 101 -8.57 2.82 -0.01
N GLU A 102 -8.68 3.38 1.21
CA GLU A 102 -7.84 3.01 2.35
C GLU A 102 -7.97 1.52 2.68
N THR A 103 -9.20 1.03 2.77
CA THR A 103 -9.50 -0.38 3.05
C THR A 103 -8.91 -1.28 1.95
N THR A 104 -9.03 -0.88 0.69
CA THR A 104 -8.46 -1.61 -0.44
C THR A 104 -6.95 -1.72 -0.34
N LEU A 105 -6.25 -0.64 0.00
CA LEU A 105 -4.79 -0.66 0.21
C LEU A 105 -4.39 -1.58 1.36
N CYS A 106 -5.09 -1.49 2.50
CA CYS A 106 -4.82 -2.35 3.65
C CYS A 106 -5.03 -3.82 3.32
N ASN A 107 -6.16 -4.16 2.71
CA ASN A 107 -6.49 -5.54 2.33
C ASN A 107 -5.47 -6.09 1.32
N ALA A 108 -5.12 -5.31 0.30
CA ALA A 108 -4.12 -5.71 -0.68
C ALA A 108 -2.77 -5.98 -0.03
N TRP A 109 -2.32 -5.09 0.89
CA TRP A 109 -1.06 -5.27 1.59
C TRP A 109 -1.05 -6.50 2.50
N GLU A 110 -2.16 -6.78 3.18
CA GLU A 110 -2.33 -8.01 3.97
C GLU A 110 -2.29 -9.27 3.09
N ILE A 111 -2.94 -9.25 1.93
CA ILE A 111 -2.91 -10.37 0.97
C ILE A 111 -1.48 -10.59 0.46
N LEU A 112 -0.72 -9.52 0.22
CA LEU A 112 0.72 -9.61 -0.09
C LEU A 112 1.54 -10.17 1.09
N GLY A 113 0.95 -10.13 2.29
CA GLY A 113 1.51 -10.63 3.54
C GLY A 113 2.18 -9.59 4.40
N GLY A 114 2.08 -8.32 4.04
CA GLY A 114 2.63 -7.22 4.81
C GLY A 114 1.78 -6.85 6.03
N LEU A 115 2.22 -5.84 6.75
CA LEU A 115 1.65 -5.41 8.02
C LEU A 115 1.02 -4.02 7.86
N PRO A 116 -0.30 -3.90 7.64
CA PRO A 116 -0.93 -2.59 7.53
C PRO A 116 -0.96 -1.88 8.87
N CYS A 117 -0.69 -0.59 8.84
CA CYS A 117 -0.81 0.33 9.96
C CYS A 117 -2.04 1.23 9.81
N SER A 118 -2.38 1.90 10.89
CA SER A 118 -3.44 2.90 10.89
C SER A 118 -3.16 4.01 9.88
N GLY A 119 -4.01 4.14 8.88
CA GLY A 119 -3.86 5.07 7.79
C GLY A 119 -4.29 6.50 8.10
N LEU A 120 -4.15 7.35 7.10
CA LEU A 120 -4.65 8.70 7.06
C LEU A 120 -5.55 8.84 5.83
N CYS A 121 -6.84 9.03 6.02
CA CYS A 121 -7.74 9.34 4.93
C CYS A 121 -8.51 10.63 5.23
N GLY A 122 -8.80 11.38 4.18
CA GLY A 122 -9.51 12.63 4.36
C GLY A 122 -10.04 13.23 3.06
N TYR A 123 -11.14 13.95 3.22
CA TYR A 123 -11.71 14.79 2.18
C TYR A 123 -11.02 16.16 2.18
N VAL A 124 -10.69 16.65 1.02
CA VAL A 124 -10.02 17.95 0.82
C VAL A 124 -10.81 18.75 -0.19
N GLU A 125 -11.67 19.65 0.29
CA GLU A 125 -12.44 20.55 -0.57
C GLU A 125 -11.55 21.63 -1.18
N ASP A 126 -10.75 22.29 -0.33
CA ASP A 126 -9.77 23.29 -0.72
C ASP A 126 -8.41 23.01 -0.08
N ILE A 127 -7.39 22.91 -0.93
CA ILE A 127 -6.02 22.58 -0.54
C ILE A 127 -5.44 23.65 0.38
N THR A 128 -5.74 24.92 0.12
CA THR A 128 -5.21 26.04 0.89
C THR A 128 -5.74 26.00 2.32
N THR A 129 -7.05 25.85 2.47
CA THR A 129 -7.71 25.72 3.77
C THR A 129 -7.21 24.49 4.52
N PHE A 130 -7.09 23.36 3.86
CA PHE A 130 -6.56 22.13 4.46
C PHE A 130 -5.13 22.33 4.98
N GLN A 131 -4.27 22.99 4.22
CA GLN A 131 -2.87 23.24 4.60
C GLN A 131 -2.71 24.16 5.78
N LEU A 132 -3.60 25.12 5.96
CA LEU A 132 -3.55 26.11 7.05
C LEU A 132 -4.20 25.60 8.35
N ASN A 133 -4.97 24.51 8.28
CA ASN A 133 -5.66 23.97 9.44
C ASN A 133 -4.66 23.31 10.42
N LYS A 134 -4.54 23.90 11.61
CA LYS A 134 -3.62 23.42 12.64
C LYS A 134 -4.00 22.06 13.20
N GLU A 135 -5.28 21.75 13.29
CA GLU A 135 -5.79 20.47 13.81
C GLU A 135 -5.45 19.33 12.85
N TYR A 136 -5.63 19.55 11.54
CA TYR A 136 -5.23 18.55 10.53
C TYR A 136 -3.73 18.31 10.56
N ASN A 137 -2.95 19.36 10.70
CA ASN A 137 -1.50 19.25 10.83
C ASN A 137 -1.11 18.38 12.03
N LEU A 138 -1.76 18.58 13.18
CA LEU A 138 -1.51 17.79 14.40
C LEU A 138 -1.90 16.31 14.21
N ILE A 139 -3.02 16.05 13.53
CA ILE A 139 -3.44 14.67 13.20
C ILE A 139 -2.39 13.98 12.32
N ILE A 140 -1.88 14.68 11.31
CA ILE A 140 -0.86 14.16 10.40
C ILE A 140 0.43 13.81 11.16
N GLU A 141 0.87 14.72 12.03
CA GLU A 141 2.06 14.49 12.87
C GLU A 141 1.90 13.27 13.77
N LYS A 142 0.78 13.17 14.48
CA LYS A 142 0.48 12.03 15.34
C LYS A 142 0.44 10.70 14.56
N ARG A 143 -0.02 10.72 13.31
CA ARG A 143 -0.01 9.52 12.45
C ARG A 143 1.42 9.11 12.08
N ALA A 144 2.29 10.08 11.78
CA ALA A 144 3.70 9.82 11.52
C ALA A 144 4.43 9.25 12.75
N GLU A 145 4.19 9.84 13.93
CA GLU A 145 4.74 9.33 15.20
C GLU A 145 4.25 7.91 15.52
N ASN A 146 2.97 7.64 15.28
CA ASN A 146 2.41 6.31 15.49
C ASN A 146 3.01 5.26 14.54
N LEU A 147 3.24 5.61 13.28
CA LEU A 147 3.95 4.74 12.33
C LEU A 147 5.35 4.42 12.86
N TYR A 148 6.13 5.44 13.23
CA TYR A 148 7.46 5.26 13.81
C TYR A 148 7.43 4.35 15.04
N ARG A 149 6.49 4.58 15.97
CA ARG A 149 6.34 3.76 17.18
C ARG A 149 5.99 2.31 16.85
N THR A 150 5.05 2.10 15.93
CA THR A 150 4.62 0.76 15.50
C THR A 150 5.79 -0.04 14.92
N ILE A 151 6.59 0.59 14.07
CA ILE A 151 7.77 -0.03 13.46
C ILE A 151 8.86 -0.28 14.52
N SER A 152 9.21 0.73 15.31
CA SER A 152 10.28 0.64 16.31
C SER A 152 10.00 -0.43 17.39
N GLN A 153 8.75 -0.56 17.79
CA GLN A 153 8.31 -1.56 18.78
C GLN A 153 7.93 -2.90 18.16
N LYS A 154 7.98 -3.03 16.83
CA LYS A 154 7.57 -4.23 16.09
C LYS A 154 6.17 -4.72 16.46
N ILE A 155 5.23 -3.76 16.62
CA ILE A 155 3.86 -4.07 17.01
C ILE A 155 3.18 -4.81 15.85
N LYS A 156 2.62 -5.98 16.15
CA LYS A 156 1.83 -6.76 15.17
C LYS A 156 0.36 -6.74 15.58
N SER A 157 -0.51 -6.67 14.59
CA SER A 157 -1.95 -6.86 14.77
C SER A 157 -2.28 -8.35 14.96
N LEU A 158 -3.50 -8.62 15.46
CA LEU A 158 -4.02 -9.99 15.42
C LEU A 158 -4.18 -10.47 13.97
N PRO A 159 -4.03 -11.79 13.71
CA PRO A 159 -4.22 -12.33 12.36
C PRO A 159 -5.61 -12.03 11.82
N THR A 160 -5.66 -11.63 10.55
CA THR A 160 -6.92 -11.37 9.83
C THR A 160 -7.24 -12.52 8.87
N SER A 161 -8.49 -12.54 8.36
CA SER A 161 -8.90 -13.48 7.33
C SER A 161 -8.10 -13.33 6.03
N ASN A 162 -7.66 -12.11 5.68
CA ASN A 162 -6.81 -11.86 4.52
C ASN A 162 -5.46 -12.57 4.64
N GLN A 163 -4.86 -12.57 5.82
CA GLN A 163 -3.63 -13.31 6.09
C GLN A 163 -3.81 -14.83 6.00
N ALA A 164 -4.98 -15.34 6.38
CA ALA A 164 -5.32 -16.75 6.22
C ALA A 164 -5.43 -17.14 4.73
N VAL A 165 -5.98 -16.29 3.88
CA VAL A 165 -6.01 -16.49 2.41
C VAL A 165 -4.60 -16.60 1.85
N LYS A 166 -3.67 -15.73 2.25
CA LYS A 166 -2.26 -15.83 1.85
C LYS A 166 -1.68 -17.20 2.21
N GLN A 167 -1.89 -17.66 3.43
CA GLN A 167 -1.36 -18.96 3.86
C GLN A 167 -1.93 -20.11 3.03
N SER A 168 -3.20 -20.07 2.65
CA SER A 168 -3.80 -21.09 1.79
C SER A 168 -3.21 -21.07 0.38
N VAL A 169 -3.00 -19.91 -0.22
CA VAL A 169 -2.35 -19.74 -1.51
C VAL A 169 -0.90 -20.25 -1.48
N LEU A 170 -0.15 -19.89 -0.45
CA LEU A 170 1.23 -20.39 -0.28
C LEU A 170 1.27 -21.90 -0.08
N ARG A 171 0.35 -22.47 0.68
CA ARG A 171 0.23 -23.94 0.83
C ARG A 171 -0.09 -24.60 -0.49
N THR A 172 -0.98 -24.04 -1.30
CA THR A 172 -1.30 -24.55 -2.64
C THR A 172 -0.10 -24.50 -3.58
N GLN A 173 0.73 -23.45 -3.48
CA GLN A 173 1.97 -23.34 -4.27
C GLN A 173 3.07 -24.28 -3.77
N GLN A 174 3.07 -24.65 -2.49
CA GLN A 174 4.01 -25.60 -1.89
C GLN A 174 3.58 -27.07 -2.02
N LEU A 175 2.32 -27.33 -2.34
CA LEU A 175 1.89 -28.64 -2.74
C LEU A 175 2.63 -29.01 -4.02
N ASN A 176 3.55 -29.96 -3.93
CA ASN A 176 4.14 -30.63 -5.09
C ASN A 176 3.01 -31.33 -5.84
N LEU A 177 2.31 -30.58 -6.67
CA LEU A 177 1.27 -31.14 -7.53
C LEU A 177 1.92 -32.21 -8.40
N THR A 178 1.33 -33.39 -8.41
CA THR A 178 1.70 -34.40 -9.36
C THR A 178 1.52 -33.85 -10.78
N PRO A 179 2.26 -34.32 -11.79
CA PRO A 179 2.09 -33.86 -13.18
C PRO A 179 0.63 -33.86 -13.67
N GLN A 180 -0.18 -34.80 -13.19
CA GLN A 180 -1.60 -34.92 -13.52
C GLN A 180 -2.45 -33.81 -12.86
N GLU A 181 -2.18 -33.47 -11.59
CA GLU A 181 -2.87 -32.39 -10.88
C GLU A 181 -2.48 -31.04 -11.45
N SER A 182 -1.22 -30.84 -11.83
CA SER A 182 -0.74 -29.64 -12.50
C SER A 182 -1.42 -29.46 -13.87
N GLU A 183 -1.61 -30.55 -14.64
CA GLU A 183 -2.31 -30.53 -15.92
C GLU A 183 -3.81 -30.21 -15.75
N GLN A 184 -4.45 -30.76 -14.72
CA GLN A 184 -5.84 -30.43 -14.40
C GLN A 184 -6.00 -28.95 -13.99
N LEU A 185 -5.11 -28.43 -13.16
CA LEU A 185 -5.13 -27.02 -12.76
C LEU A 185 -4.90 -26.09 -13.95
N SER A 186 -3.98 -26.44 -14.86
CA SER A 186 -3.73 -25.66 -16.08
C SER A 186 -4.94 -25.64 -17.01
N LYS A 187 -5.72 -26.73 -17.09
CA LYS A 187 -7.00 -26.73 -17.82
C LYS A 187 -8.04 -25.83 -17.20
N TYR A 188 -8.14 -25.76 -15.87
CA TYR A 188 -9.06 -24.83 -15.20
C TYR A 188 -8.65 -23.37 -15.36
N VAL A 189 -7.36 -23.06 -15.42
CA VAL A 189 -6.84 -21.70 -15.62
C VAL A 189 -6.90 -21.26 -17.09
N SER A 190 -6.83 -22.22 -18.03
CA SER A 190 -6.89 -21.94 -19.47
C SER A 190 -8.31 -21.94 -20.05
N ASP A 191 -9.32 -22.30 -19.26
CA ASP A 191 -10.71 -22.27 -19.69
C ASP A 191 -11.25 -20.85 -19.58
N ASP A 192 -11.07 -20.06 -20.65
CA ASP A 192 -11.53 -18.66 -20.84
C ASP A 192 -13.08 -18.51 -20.77
N THR A 193 -13.80 -19.47 -20.22
CA THR A 193 -15.26 -19.45 -20.11
C THR A 193 -15.80 -18.50 -19.03
N TYR A 194 -14.95 -17.84 -18.26
CA TYR A 194 -15.40 -16.88 -17.23
C TYR A 194 -15.27 -15.40 -17.64
N VAL A 195 -14.95 -15.13 -18.89
CA VAL A 195 -14.99 -13.76 -19.45
C VAL A 195 -16.04 -13.71 -20.53
N LYS A 196 -17.29 -13.60 -20.14
CA LYS A 196 -18.39 -13.08 -20.94
C LYS A 196 -19.30 -12.23 -20.07
#